data_71064f5855f643b966f79d7b00171c23
#
_entry.id   71064f5855f643b966f79d7b00171c23
#
_cell.length_a   1.000
_cell.length_b   1.000
_cell.length_c   1.000
_cell.angle_alpha   90.00
_cell.angle_beta   90.00
_cell.angle_gamma   90.00
#
_symmetry.space_group_name_H-M   'P 1'
#
loop_
_entity.id
_entity.type
_entity.pdbx_description
1 polymer ?
#
loop_
_entity_poly.entity_id
_entity_poly.type
_entity_poly.pdbx_seq_one_letter_code
_entity_poly.pdbx_strand_id
1 'polypeptide(L)'
;MDKPKRKASFTQRVYEVVKTVPPGAITTYGDVAAALGNPRLARQVGWALSALPSDTDVPWQRVINSKGAISFRGECGRAEEQRRLLGSEGVEFNEHGRCELEVHRWWYPDLREALDAD
;
A
#
# COMPACT_ATOMS: atom_id res chain seq x y z
N MET A 1 -11.31 33.64 -11.24
CA MET A 1 -11.37 32.53 -12.18
C MET A 1 -10.63 31.33 -11.63
N ASP A 2 -11.29 30.23 -11.59
CA ASP A 2 -10.68 29.02 -11.03
C ASP A 2 -9.70 28.40 -11.98
N LYS A 3 -8.54 28.08 -11.47
CA LYS A 3 -7.60 27.28 -12.23
C LYS A 3 -8.16 25.88 -12.37
N PRO A 4 -8.03 25.25 -13.55
CA PRO A 4 -8.41 23.84 -13.66
C PRO A 4 -7.61 23.05 -12.63
N LYS A 5 -8.30 22.17 -11.93
CA LYS A 5 -7.63 21.32 -10.98
C LYS A 5 -6.61 20.47 -11.71
N ARG A 6 -5.38 20.51 -11.28
CA ARG A 6 -4.39 19.60 -11.80
C ARG A 6 -4.75 18.20 -11.35
N LYS A 7 -4.67 17.27 -12.27
CA LYS A 7 -4.78 15.87 -11.89
C LYS A 7 -3.62 15.56 -10.96
N ALA A 8 -3.91 14.89 -9.86
CA ALA A 8 -2.87 14.41 -8.98
C ALA A 8 -1.95 13.48 -9.76
N SER A 9 -0.65 13.55 -9.48
CA SER A 9 0.30 12.65 -10.08
C SER A 9 -0.01 11.21 -9.65
N PHE A 10 0.50 10.25 -10.41
CA PHE A 10 0.35 8.85 -10.04
C PHE A 10 0.86 8.61 -8.62
N THR A 11 2.03 9.15 -8.30
CA THR A 11 2.63 9.01 -6.97
C THR A 11 1.71 9.54 -5.87
N GLN A 12 1.12 10.71 -6.06
CA GLN A 12 0.20 11.27 -5.09
C GLN A 12 -1.04 10.41 -4.92
N ARG A 13 -1.54 9.85 -6.02
CA ARG A 13 -2.70 8.97 -5.99
C ARG A 13 -2.39 7.68 -5.23
N VAL A 14 -1.19 7.14 -5.41
CA VAL A 14 -0.74 5.97 -4.63
C VAL A 14 -0.81 6.29 -3.14
N TYR A 15 -0.26 7.43 -2.73
CA TYR A 15 -0.25 7.80 -1.32
C TYR A 15 -1.66 7.96 -0.75
N GLU A 16 -2.55 8.56 -1.51
CA GLU A 16 -3.95 8.72 -1.07
C GLU A 16 -4.65 7.39 -0.88
N VAL A 17 -4.44 6.45 -1.80
CA VAL A 17 -5.02 5.11 -1.70
C VAL A 17 -4.48 4.39 -0.48
N VAL A 18 -3.17 4.44 -0.28
CA VAL A 18 -2.53 3.75 0.85
C VAL A 18 -3.00 4.34 2.19
N LYS A 19 -3.22 5.65 2.24
CA LYS A 19 -3.71 6.29 3.47
C LYS A 19 -5.09 5.79 3.90
N THR A 20 -5.86 5.19 3.01
CA THR A 20 -7.17 4.64 3.38
C THR A 20 -7.07 3.32 4.12
N VAL A 21 -5.93 2.66 4.08
CA VAL A 21 -5.75 1.35 4.73
C VAL A 21 -5.56 1.56 6.24
N PRO A 22 -6.47 1.03 7.07
CA PRO A 22 -6.39 1.27 8.52
C PRO A 22 -5.35 0.38 9.18
N PRO A 23 -4.96 0.71 10.43
CA PRO A 23 -4.07 -0.17 11.20
C PRO A 23 -4.67 -1.56 11.36
N GLY A 24 -3.85 -2.57 11.25
CA GLY A 24 -4.29 -3.97 11.33
C GLY A 24 -4.71 -4.56 10.00
N ALA A 25 -4.88 -3.72 8.97
CA ALA A 25 -5.18 -4.17 7.63
C ALA A 25 -3.94 -4.02 6.75
N ILE A 26 -3.90 -4.80 5.68
CA ILE A 26 -2.81 -4.74 4.70
C ILE A 26 -3.39 -4.71 3.30
N THR A 27 -2.60 -4.22 2.37
CA THR A 27 -2.93 -4.23 0.96
C THR A 27 -1.71 -4.74 0.19
N THR A 28 -1.87 -4.97 -1.10
CA THR A 28 -0.77 -5.40 -1.94
C THR A 28 -0.48 -4.33 -2.99
N TYR A 29 0.72 -4.38 -3.56
CA TYR A 29 1.07 -3.47 -4.65
C TYR A 29 0.08 -3.59 -5.81
N GLY A 30 -0.35 -4.81 -6.11
CA GLY A 30 -1.35 -5.03 -7.16
C GLY A 30 -2.72 -4.48 -6.81
N ASP A 31 -3.14 -4.60 -5.55
CA ASP A 31 -4.43 -4.08 -5.11
C ASP A 31 -4.46 -2.55 -5.19
N VAL A 32 -3.38 -1.89 -4.77
CA VAL A 32 -3.26 -0.43 -4.90
C VAL A 32 -3.34 -0.03 -6.37
N ALA A 33 -2.59 -0.72 -7.21
CA ALA A 33 -2.58 -0.44 -8.64
C ALA A 33 -3.96 -0.64 -9.25
N ALA A 34 -4.65 -1.72 -8.88
CA ALA A 34 -6.02 -1.98 -9.36
C ALA A 34 -6.99 -0.90 -8.90
N ALA A 35 -6.87 -0.44 -7.65
CA ALA A 35 -7.70 0.65 -7.13
C ALA A 35 -7.49 1.94 -7.93
N LEU A 36 -6.30 2.10 -8.52
CA LEU A 36 -5.98 3.26 -9.36
C LEU A 36 -6.36 3.04 -10.83
N GLY A 37 -6.95 1.88 -11.14
CA GLY A 37 -7.48 1.61 -12.47
C GLY A 37 -6.62 0.73 -13.36
N ASN A 38 -5.41 0.35 -12.92
CA ASN A 38 -4.52 -0.47 -13.75
C ASN A 38 -3.62 -1.37 -12.89
N PRO A 39 -4.00 -2.65 -12.71
CA PRO A 39 -3.21 -3.56 -11.88
C PRO A 39 -1.80 -3.85 -12.40
N ARG A 40 -1.54 -3.51 -13.66
CA ARG A 40 -0.20 -3.69 -14.24
C ARG A 40 0.82 -2.70 -13.66
N LEU A 41 0.36 -1.68 -12.94
CA LEU A 41 1.24 -0.65 -12.38
C LEU A 41 1.75 -0.99 -10.98
N ALA A 42 1.69 -2.25 -10.57
CA ALA A 42 2.15 -2.67 -9.23
C ALA A 42 3.60 -2.30 -8.96
N ARG A 43 4.48 -2.44 -9.97
CA ARG A 43 5.89 -2.07 -9.80
C ARG A 43 6.05 -0.57 -9.55
N GLN A 44 5.29 0.25 -10.28
CA GLN A 44 5.32 1.69 -10.12
C GLN A 44 4.79 2.12 -8.74
N VAL A 45 3.81 1.37 -8.20
CA VAL A 45 3.37 1.58 -6.82
C VAL A 45 4.53 1.35 -5.86
N GLY A 46 5.29 0.28 -6.07
CA GLY A 46 6.46 0.00 -5.25
C GLY A 46 7.49 1.12 -5.31
N TRP A 47 7.75 1.65 -6.50
CA TRP A 47 8.70 2.76 -6.67
C TRP A 47 8.21 4.02 -5.93
N ALA A 48 6.92 4.32 -6.01
CA ALA A 48 6.36 5.48 -5.33
C ALA A 48 6.54 5.36 -3.81
N LEU A 49 6.30 4.18 -3.26
CA LEU A 49 6.44 3.96 -1.83
C LEU A 49 7.90 3.98 -1.39
N SER A 50 8.80 3.47 -2.23
CA SER A 50 10.24 3.51 -1.93
C SER A 50 10.80 4.92 -1.86
N ALA A 51 10.16 5.86 -2.52
CA ALA A 51 10.60 7.25 -2.54
C ALA A 51 10.17 8.04 -1.29
N LEU A 52 9.34 7.46 -0.43
CA LEU A 52 8.88 8.15 0.78
C LEU A 52 10.01 8.37 1.76
N PRO A 53 10.05 9.55 2.41
CA PRO A 53 11.02 9.79 3.48
C PRO A 53 10.67 8.99 4.73
N SER A 54 11.64 8.84 5.62
CA SER A 54 11.46 8.04 6.84
C SER A 54 10.42 8.61 7.79
N ASP A 55 10.16 9.91 7.72
CA ASP A 55 9.20 10.59 8.60
C ASP A 55 7.82 10.77 7.96
N THR A 56 7.53 9.99 6.92
CA THR A 56 6.26 10.09 6.21
C THR A 56 5.08 9.69 7.09
N ASP A 57 3.92 10.31 6.85
CA ASP A 57 2.66 9.92 7.47
C ASP A 57 1.90 8.87 6.62
N VAL A 58 2.42 8.54 5.45
CA VAL A 58 1.83 7.50 4.61
C VAL A 58 2.13 6.13 5.23
N PRO A 59 1.11 5.30 5.49
CA PRO A 59 1.34 3.99 6.12
C PRO A 59 1.85 2.97 5.10
N TRP A 60 3.05 3.21 4.57
CA TRP A 60 3.68 2.38 3.56
C TRP A 60 3.88 0.95 4.01
N GLN A 61 4.02 0.73 5.33
CA GLN A 61 4.23 -0.60 5.89
C GLN A 61 3.06 -1.53 5.63
N ARG A 62 1.88 -0.99 5.34
CA ARG A 62 0.68 -1.79 5.10
C ARG A 62 0.59 -2.32 3.68
N VAL A 63 1.59 -2.05 2.84
CA VAL A 63 1.64 -2.55 1.46
C VAL A 63 2.69 -3.64 1.37
N ILE A 64 2.26 -4.85 1.00
CA ILE A 64 3.13 -6.03 0.89
C ILE A 64 2.92 -6.68 -0.46
N ASN A 65 3.66 -7.74 -0.73
CA ASN A 65 3.51 -8.43 -2.01
C ASN A 65 2.31 -9.40 -1.98
N SER A 66 1.96 -9.95 -3.13
CA SER A 66 0.79 -10.80 -3.28
C SER A 66 0.90 -12.14 -2.56
N LYS A 67 2.08 -12.47 -2.07
CA LYS A 67 2.31 -13.70 -1.29
C LYS A 67 2.17 -13.47 0.21
N GLY A 68 1.87 -12.25 0.63
CA GLY A 68 1.78 -11.91 2.04
C GLY A 68 3.13 -11.67 2.70
N ALA A 69 4.15 -11.37 1.90
CA ALA A 69 5.51 -11.18 2.41
C ALA A 69 5.99 -9.76 2.16
N ILE A 70 6.94 -9.34 2.98
CA ILE A 70 7.63 -8.06 2.82
C ILE A 70 8.63 -8.20 1.68
N SER A 71 8.64 -7.25 0.77
CA SER A 71 9.45 -7.33 -0.44
C SER A 71 10.54 -6.26 -0.58
N PHE A 72 10.77 -5.44 0.44
CA PHE A 72 11.87 -4.48 0.38
C PHE A 72 13.21 -5.21 0.35
N ARG A 73 14.02 -4.89 -0.64
CA ARG A 73 15.34 -5.50 -0.81
C ARG A 73 16.39 -4.42 -0.86
N GLY A 74 17.53 -4.70 -0.26
CA GLY A 74 18.72 -3.86 -0.38
C GLY A 74 18.70 -2.56 0.39
N GLU A 75 17.62 -2.23 1.05
CA GLU A 75 17.55 -1.04 1.89
C GLU A 75 17.71 -1.44 3.33
N CYS A 76 18.82 -1.06 3.90
CA CYS A 76 19.17 -1.44 5.26
C CYS A 76 18.06 -1.05 6.25
N GLY A 77 17.52 -2.03 6.95
CA GLY A 77 16.55 -1.82 8.00
C GLY A 77 15.11 -1.57 7.57
N ARG A 78 14.86 -1.35 6.28
CA ARG A 78 13.50 -1.00 5.83
C ARG A 78 12.53 -2.17 5.97
N ALA A 79 12.96 -3.36 5.62
CA ALA A 79 12.14 -4.56 5.76
C ALA A 79 11.87 -4.87 7.23
N GLU A 80 12.87 -4.72 8.07
CA GLU A 80 12.73 -4.95 9.49
C GLU A 80 11.80 -3.94 10.14
N GLU A 81 11.92 -2.67 9.75
CA GLU A 81 11.04 -1.61 10.23
C GLU A 81 9.60 -1.88 9.81
N GLN A 82 9.38 -2.31 8.58
CA GLN A 82 8.05 -2.66 8.10
C GLN A 82 7.44 -3.77 8.95
N ARG A 83 8.22 -4.81 9.20
CA ARG A 83 7.76 -5.94 10.00
C ARG A 83 7.44 -5.51 11.43
N ARG A 84 8.27 -4.66 12.01
CA ARG A 84 8.06 -4.14 13.35
C ARG A 84 6.76 -3.33 13.43
N LEU A 85 6.55 -2.44 12.47
CA LEU A 85 5.35 -1.62 12.43
C LEU A 85 4.09 -2.46 12.26
N LEU A 86 4.12 -3.42 11.35
CA LEU A 86 2.98 -4.32 11.15
C LEU A 86 2.71 -5.16 12.38
N GLY A 87 3.76 -5.65 13.04
CA GLY A 87 3.60 -6.39 14.29
C GLY A 87 2.92 -5.56 15.37
N SER A 88 3.25 -4.29 15.46
CA SER A 88 2.61 -3.38 16.43
C SER A 88 1.14 -3.14 16.10
N GLU A 89 0.73 -3.39 14.86
CA GLU A 89 -0.65 -3.25 14.43
C GLU A 89 -1.42 -4.59 14.48
N GLY A 90 -0.77 -5.64 14.95
CA GLY A 90 -1.42 -6.94 15.09
C GLY A 90 -1.24 -7.88 13.90
N VAL A 91 -0.40 -7.53 12.95
CA VAL A 91 -0.12 -8.40 11.78
C VAL A 91 1.09 -9.27 12.09
N GLU A 92 0.89 -10.57 12.15
CA GLU A 92 1.94 -11.51 12.48
C GLU A 92 2.41 -12.26 11.23
N PHE A 93 3.71 -12.56 11.21
CA PHE A 93 4.32 -13.33 10.13
C PHE A 93 4.73 -14.71 10.64
N ASN A 94 4.50 -15.71 9.83
CA ASN A 94 4.87 -17.07 10.18
C ASN A 94 6.37 -17.29 9.94
N GLU A 95 6.82 -18.53 10.16
CA GLU A 95 8.23 -18.92 10.00
C GLU A 95 8.75 -18.74 8.57
N HIS A 96 7.85 -18.66 7.59
CA HIS A 96 8.20 -18.44 6.18
C HIS A 96 8.15 -16.95 5.81
N GLY A 97 7.94 -16.06 6.79
CA GLY A 97 7.88 -14.63 6.55
C GLY A 97 6.60 -14.17 5.86
N ARG A 98 5.52 -14.92 6.02
CA ARG A 98 4.22 -14.58 5.40
C ARG A 98 3.16 -14.35 6.45
N CYS A 99 2.32 -13.35 6.22
CA CYS A 99 1.12 -13.13 7.02
C CYS A 99 -0.09 -13.74 6.30
N GLU A 100 -1.20 -13.84 7.03
CA GLU A 100 -2.44 -14.35 6.44
C GLU A 100 -3.17 -13.22 5.72
N LEU A 101 -2.98 -13.14 4.41
CA LEU A 101 -3.60 -12.11 3.58
C LEU A 101 -5.11 -12.08 3.75
N GLU A 102 -5.76 -13.24 3.74
CA GLU A 102 -7.22 -13.30 3.81
C GLU A 102 -7.77 -12.69 5.10
N VAL A 103 -7.01 -12.75 6.17
CA VAL A 103 -7.43 -12.20 7.46
C VAL A 103 -7.27 -10.69 7.49
N HIS A 104 -6.20 -10.17 6.91
CA HIS A 104 -5.83 -8.76 7.06
C HIS A 104 -6.09 -7.91 5.82
N ARG A 105 -6.41 -8.51 4.70
CA ARG A 105 -6.49 -7.81 3.42
C ARG A 105 -7.59 -6.77 3.42
N TRP A 106 -7.20 -5.55 3.03
CA TRP A 106 -8.10 -4.42 2.92
C TRP A 106 -8.79 -4.41 1.55
N TRP A 107 -10.10 -4.37 1.55
CA TRP A 107 -10.89 -4.24 0.34
C TRP A 107 -11.37 -2.81 0.24
N TYR A 108 -11.16 -2.16 -0.87
CA TYR A 108 -11.47 -0.74 -1.08
C TYR A 108 -12.94 -0.54 -1.46
N PRO A 109 -13.87 -0.60 -0.52
CA PRO A 109 -15.31 -0.53 -0.89
C PRO A 109 -15.68 0.81 -1.52
N ASP A 110 -15.19 1.90 -0.96
CA ASP A 110 -15.54 3.23 -1.45
C ASP A 110 -14.95 3.51 -2.83
N LEU A 111 -13.73 3.05 -3.07
CA LEU A 111 -13.09 3.22 -4.36
C LEU A 111 -13.76 2.37 -5.42
N ARG A 112 -14.16 1.16 -5.05
CA ARG A 112 -14.88 0.29 -5.96
C ARG A 112 -16.23 0.91 -6.36
N GLU A 113 -16.96 1.43 -5.40
CA GLU A 113 -18.22 2.11 -5.66
C GLU A 113 -18.03 3.32 -6.58
N ALA A 114 -17.00 4.12 -6.33
CA ALA A 114 -16.70 5.28 -7.14
C ALA A 114 -16.37 4.89 -8.58
N LEU A 115 -15.66 3.78 -8.76
CA LEU A 115 -15.33 3.28 -10.09
C LEU A 115 -16.54 2.71 -10.81
N ASP A 116 -17.41 2.03 -10.08
CA ASP A 116 -18.60 1.42 -10.65
C ASP A 116 -19.71 2.44 -10.95
N ALA A 117 -19.69 3.57 -10.30
CA ALA A 117 -20.71 4.61 -10.46
C ALA A 117 -20.64 5.32 -11.81
N ASP A 118 -19.54 5.20 -12.51
CA ASP A 118 -19.38 5.79 -13.82
C ASP A 118 -19.63 4.75 -14.89
#